data_374c66aef3215c430d749bb7702ac0e1
#
_entry.id   374c66aef3215c430d749bb7702ac0e1
#
_cell.length_a   1.000
_cell.length_b   1.000
_cell.length_c   1.000
_cell.angle_alpha   90.00
_cell.angle_beta   90.00
_cell.angle_gamma   90.00
#
_symmetry.space_group_name_H-M   'P 1'
#
loop_
_entity.id
_entity.type
_entity.pdbx_description
1 polymer ?
#
loop_
_entity_poly.entity_id
_entity_poly.type
_entity_poly.pdbx_seq_one_letter_code
_entity_poly.pdbx_strand_id
1 'polypeptide(L)'
;MAEGVEVPPLPQSSDDRWEKDLEEALEAGGCDLETLRNIIQGRPLPTDLRAKVWKIALNVAGKGDSLASWDGMLDLPEQNTIHKDCLEFIDHLTVPEEKAAELLLDIESVITFYCKSRNIKYSTSLSWIHLLKPLVHLQLPRSDLYNCFYAVMNKYIPRDCSLKGRPFHLFRLLIQYHEPELCSFLDTKKITPDSYALNWLGSLFACYCSIEVTQAIWDGYLQQADPFFIYFLMLIILVNTKEVILAQESDGKEEVIQFLEKTPSSLNLEDIEDLFSLAQYYCSKTPASFRKDNHHLFGSTLLGIKDDDADLSQALCLAISVSEILQANQLQGEGVRFFVVDCRPAEQYNAGHLSTAFHLDSDLMLQNPSEFAQSVKSLLEAQKQSIESGSIAGGEHLCFMGSGREEEDMYMNMVLAHFLQLIYFVSIPRFLCAYQVYFLFKF
;
A
#
# COMPACT_ATOMS: atom_id res chain seq x y z
N MET A 1 -26.46 18.19 63.84
CA MET A 1 -26.41 18.69 62.46
C MET A 1 -24.96 18.60 62.03
N ALA A 2 -24.64 17.56 61.26
CA ALA A 2 -23.33 17.42 60.67
C ALA A 2 -23.47 17.79 59.20
N GLU A 3 -22.82 18.91 58.83
CA GLU A 3 -22.72 19.36 57.44
C GLU A 3 -21.89 18.35 56.63
N GLY A 4 -22.52 17.82 55.58
CA GLY A 4 -21.84 16.96 54.60
C GLY A 4 -20.85 17.81 53.79
N VAL A 5 -19.59 17.52 53.94
CA VAL A 5 -18.53 18.03 53.06
C VAL A 5 -18.67 17.28 51.73
N GLU A 6 -19.20 17.97 50.72
CA GLU A 6 -19.11 17.50 49.33
C GLU A 6 -17.63 17.43 48.95
N VAL A 7 -17.12 16.20 48.74
CA VAL A 7 -15.79 15.98 48.16
C VAL A 7 -15.87 16.38 46.68
N PRO A 8 -15.05 17.31 46.20
CA PRO A 8 -15.05 17.64 44.79
C PRO A 8 -14.64 16.41 43.97
N PRO A 9 -15.24 16.20 42.78
CA PRO A 9 -14.87 15.09 41.91
C PRO A 9 -13.38 15.14 41.59
N LEU A 10 -12.72 14.01 41.68
CA LEU A 10 -11.33 13.83 41.28
C LEU A 10 -11.16 14.36 39.84
N PRO A 11 -10.04 15.03 39.51
CA PRO A 11 -9.78 15.46 38.16
C PRO A 11 -9.79 14.24 37.24
N GLN A 12 -10.69 14.25 36.25
CA GLN A 12 -10.74 13.25 35.18
C GLN A 12 -9.34 13.10 34.61
N SER A 13 -8.87 11.86 34.46
CA SER A 13 -7.56 11.58 33.86
C SER A 13 -7.50 12.22 32.46
N SER A 14 -6.33 12.62 32.01
CA SER A 14 -6.14 13.19 30.67
C SER A 14 -6.61 12.25 29.55
N ASP A 15 -6.79 10.96 29.86
CA ASP A 15 -7.28 9.93 28.95
C ASP A 15 -8.78 10.01 28.67
N ASP A 16 -9.62 10.49 29.59
CA ASP A 16 -11.08 10.57 29.38
C ASP A 16 -11.51 11.85 28.64
N ARG A 17 -10.61 12.82 28.48
CA ARG A 17 -10.95 14.11 27.91
C ARG A 17 -11.05 14.12 26.39
N TRP A 18 -10.20 13.32 25.70
CA TRP A 18 -10.15 13.32 24.24
C TRP A 18 -11.42 12.73 23.60
N GLU A 19 -12.07 11.75 24.23
CA GLU A 19 -13.35 11.19 23.75
C GLU A 19 -14.43 12.27 23.76
N LYS A 20 -14.47 13.08 24.82
CA LYS A 20 -15.40 14.20 24.93
C LYS A 20 -15.10 15.30 23.92
N ASP A 21 -13.82 15.62 23.74
CA ASP A 21 -13.39 16.58 22.71
C ASP A 21 -13.77 16.06 21.30
N LEU A 22 -13.71 14.75 21.07
CA LEU A 22 -14.14 14.10 19.83
C LEU A 22 -15.67 14.19 19.64
N GLU A 23 -16.46 13.89 20.69
CA GLU A 23 -17.92 14.03 20.66
C GLU A 23 -18.32 15.47 20.32
N GLU A 24 -17.76 16.46 21.02
CA GLU A 24 -18.03 17.87 20.80
C GLU A 24 -17.68 18.30 19.36
N ALA A 25 -16.53 17.84 18.83
CA ALA A 25 -16.13 18.13 17.47
C ALA A 25 -17.09 17.52 16.42
N LEU A 26 -17.57 16.30 16.68
CA LEU A 26 -18.52 15.60 15.80
C LEU A 26 -19.93 16.21 15.84
N GLU A 27 -20.34 16.79 16.98
CA GLU A 27 -21.65 17.44 17.14
C GLU A 27 -21.68 18.82 16.49
N ALA A 28 -20.58 19.54 16.46
CA ALA A 28 -20.48 20.88 15.87
C ALA A 28 -20.75 20.93 14.35
N GLY A 29 -20.87 19.77 13.68
CA GLY A 29 -21.33 19.65 12.28
C GLY A 29 -20.37 20.16 11.21
N GLY A 30 -19.11 20.46 11.54
CA GLY A 30 -18.11 21.00 10.63
C GLY A 30 -16.69 20.51 10.88
N CYS A 31 -16.52 19.36 11.53
CA CYS A 31 -15.22 18.79 11.81
C CYS A 31 -14.58 18.27 10.51
N ASP A 32 -13.35 18.71 10.24
CA ASP A 32 -12.55 18.18 9.16
C ASP A 32 -11.66 17.02 9.61
N LEU A 33 -11.05 16.35 8.65
CA LEU A 33 -10.22 15.17 8.93
C LEU A 33 -8.93 15.50 9.70
N GLU A 34 -8.39 16.71 9.53
CA GLU A 34 -7.19 17.16 10.24
C GLU A 34 -7.50 17.38 11.73
N THR A 35 -8.61 18.01 12.03
CA THR A 35 -9.11 18.16 13.41
C THR A 35 -9.33 16.81 14.07
N LEU A 36 -9.98 15.86 13.36
CA LEU A 36 -10.16 14.49 13.87
C LEU A 36 -8.85 13.80 14.20
N ARG A 37 -7.85 13.86 13.32
CA ARG A 37 -6.52 13.29 13.56
C ARG A 37 -5.84 13.85 14.80
N ASN A 38 -5.93 15.17 14.96
CA ASN A 38 -5.33 15.88 16.09
C ASN A 38 -5.97 15.48 17.43
N ILE A 39 -7.27 15.17 17.44
CA ILE A 39 -7.98 14.73 18.63
C ILE A 39 -7.69 13.25 18.92
N ILE A 40 -7.81 12.40 17.90
CA ILE A 40 -7.71 10.94 18.03
C ILE A 40 -6.26 10.50 18.32
N GLN A 41 -5.28 11.06 17.61
CA GLN A 41 -3.84 10.78 17.78
C GLN A 41 -3.49 9.29 17.82
N GLY A 42 -4.13 8.48 16.96
CA GLY A 42 -3.89 7.04 16.89
C GLY A 42 -4.58 6.20 17.96
N ARG A 43 -5.34 6.81 18.87
CA ARG A 43 -6.10 6.07 19.90
C ARG A 43 -7.21 5.22 19.28
N PRO A 44 -7.59 4.08 19.89
CA PRO A 44 -8.70 3.26 19.42
C PRO A 44 -10.01 4.05 19.43
N LEU A 45 -10.78 3.97 18.34
CA LEU A 45 -12.05 4.68 18.24
C LEU A 45 -13.14 4.01 19.09
N PRO A 46 -13.91 4.79 19.88
CA PRO A 46 -15.12 4.31 20.52
C PRO A 46 -16.12 3.77 19.46
N THR A 47 -16.76 2.66 19.80
CA THR A 47 -17.63 1.94 18.84
C THR A 47 -18.82 2.79 18.36
N ASP A 48 -19.38 3.60 19.24
CA ASP A 48 -20.52 4.51 18.98
C ASP A 48 -20.13 5.73 18.12
N LEU A 49 -18.88 6.16 18.17
CA LEU A 49 -18.38 7.31 17.40
C LEU A 49 -17.79 6.88 16.04
N ARG A 50 -17.39 5.61 15.89
CA ARG A 50 -16.72 5.08 14.68
C ARG A 50 -17.48 5.40 13.41
N ALA A 51 -18.80 5.20 13.39
CA ALA A 51 -19.64 5.48 12.23
C ALA A 51 -19.55 6.94 11.77
N LYS A 52 -19.57 7.89 12.72
CA LYS A 52 -19.47 9.33 12.42
C LYS A 52 -18.07 9.67 11.88
N VAL A 53 -17.01 9.15 12.52
CA VAL A 53 -15.61 9.36 12.10
C VAL A 53 -15.37 8.80 10.71
N TRP A 54 -15.79 7.58 10.41
CA TRP A 54 -15.60 7.00 9.08
C TRP A 54 -16.36 7.75 8.00
N LYS A 55 -17.57 8.24 8.27
CA LYS A 55 -18.33 9.07 7.31
C LYS A 55 -17.58 10.36 6.96
N ILE A 56 -16.89 10.97 7.91
CA ILE A 56 -16.06 12.16 7.67
C ILE A 56 -14.79 11.76 6.90
N ALA A 57 -14.07 10.73 7.32
CA ALA A 57 -12.85 10.24 6.66
C ALA A 57 -13.09 9.82 5.20
N LEU A 58 -14.25 9.26 4.91
CA LEU A 58 -14.70 8.88 3.57
C LEU A 58 -15.30 10.06 2.78
N ASN A 59 -15.46 11.22 3.41
CA ASN A 59 -16.12 12.41 2.83
C ASN A 59 -17.56 12.12 2.35
N VAL A 60 -18.31 11.39 3.17
CA VAL A 60 -19.73 11.07 2.91
C VAL A 60 -20.67 11.61 3.98
N ALA A 61 -20.16 12.27 5.01
CA ALA A 61 -20.98 12.94 6.02
C ALA A 61 -21.88 13.99 5.35
N GLY A 62 -23.18 13.95 5.65
CA GLY A 62 -24.17 14.88 5.07
C GLY A 62 -24.53 14.60 3.60
N LYS A 63 -24.04 13.53 2.98
CA LYS A 63 -24.52 13.08 1.67
C LYS A 63 -25.97 12.63 1.78
N GLY A 64 -26.78 13.06 0.80
CA GLY A 64 -28.14 12.58 0.65
C GLY A 64 -28.22 11.11 0.23
N ASP A 65 -29.45 10.61 0.10
CA ASP A 65 -29.71 9.25 -0.35
C ASP A 65 -29.37 9.09 -1.85
N SER A 66 -28.23 8.48 -2.14
CA SER A 66 -27.78 8.20 -3.51
C SER A 66 -28.66 7.13 -4.21
N LEU A 67 -29.45 6.35 -3.45
CA LEU A 67 -30.37 5.34 -3.97
C LEU A 67 -31.77 5.91 -4.28
N ALA A 68 -32.05 7.16 -3.89
CA ALA A 68 -33.39 7.77 -4.04
C ALA A 68 -33.93 7.77 -5.49
N SER A 69 -33.05 7.82 -6.48
CA SER A 69 -33.40 7.79 -7.90
C SER A 69 -33.40 6.38 -8.51
N TRP A 70 -33.01 5.36 -7.75
CA TRP A 70 -32.98 3.99 -8.23
C TRP A 70 -34.36 3.33 -8.12
N ASP A 71 -34.71 2.55 -9.15
CA ASP A 71 -35.97 1.83 -9.23
C ASP A 71 -36.11 0.62 -8.30
N GLY A 72 -35.03 0.26 -7.60
CA GLY A 72 -34.99 -0.89 -6.69
C GLY A 72 -34.94 -2.25 -7.39
N MET A 73 -34.80 -2.29 -8.72
CA MET A 73 -34.80 -3.54 -9.48
C MET A 73 -33.52 -4.33 -9.34
N LEU A 74 -33.65 -5.57 -8.87
CA LEU A 74 -32.56 -6.56 -8.71
C LEU A 74 -32.55 -7.49 -9.94
N ASP A 75 -32.17 -6.97 -11.11
CA ASP A 75 -32.31 -7.59 -12.41
C ASP A 75 -31.06 -7.66 -13.27
N LEU A 76 -29.87 -7.60 -12.62
CA LEU A 76 -28.61 -7.81 -13.32
C LEU A 76 -28.50 -9.25 -13.85
N PRO A 77 -27.79 -9.48 -14.96
CA PRO A 77 -27.50 -10.84 -15.44
C PRO A 77 -26.85 -11.73 -14.36
N GLU A 78 -26.07 -11.13 -13.47
CA GLU A 78 -25.37 -11.80 -12.38
C GLU A 78 -26.15 -11.82 -11.07
N GLN A 79 -27.44 -11.42 -11.06
CA GLN A 79 -28.21 -11.25 -9.82
C GLN A 79 -28.27 -12.51 -8.96
N ASN A 80 -28.41 -13.68 -9.58
CA ASN A 80 -28.41 -14.95 -8.84
C ASN A 80 -27.06 -15.22 -8.14
N THR A 81 -25.95 -14.80 -8.75
CA THR A 81 -24.61 -14.91 -8.14
C THR A 81 -24.50 -13.95 -6.98
N ILE A 82 -24.90 -12.69 -7.16
CA ILE A 82 -24.92 -11.67 -6.10
C ILE A 82 -25.74 -12.17 -4.91
N HIS A 83 -26.96 -12.66 -5.16
CA HIS A 83 -27.85 -13.17 -4.12
C HIS A 83 -27.21 -14.32 -3.34
N LYS A 84 -26.61 -15.29 -4.04
CA LYS A 84 -25.94 -16.42 -3.41
C LYS A 84 -24.77 -15.97 -2.55
N ASP A 85 -23.90 -15.09 -3.07
CA ASP A 85 -22.74 -14.58 -2.33
C ASP A 85 -23.18 -13.76 -1.10
N CYS A 86 -24.28 -12.98 -1.22
CA CYS A 86 -24.86 -12.24 -0.11
C CYS A 86 -25.43 -13.16 0.98
N LEU A 87 -26.11 -14.26 0.61
CA LEU A 87 -26.58 -15.27 1.56
C LEU A 87 -25.42 -15.91 2.31
N GLU A 88 -24.42 -16.40 1.57
CA GLU A 88 -23.23 -17.02 2.15
C GLU A 88 -22.47 -16.05 3.08
N PHE A 89 -22.40 -14.78 2.69
CA PHE A 89 -21.80 -13.74 3.53
C PHE A 89 -22.56 -13.52 4.85
N ILE A 90 -23.89 -13.48 4.81
CA ILE A 90 -24.72 -13.29 6.01
C ILE A 90 -24.67 -14.51 6.95
N ASP A 91 -24.60 -15.72 6.40
CA ASP A 91 -24.46 -16.94 7.19
C ASP A 91 -23.17 -16.94 8.03
N HIS A 92 -22.14 -16.23 7.58
CA HIS A 92 -20.90 -16.03 8.32
C HIS A 92 -20.95 -14.85 9.31
N LEU A 93 -21.99 -14.03 9.25
CA LEU A 93 -22.20 -12.95 10.21
C LEU A 93 -23.09 -13.45 11.35
N THR A 94 -22.73 -13.14 12.59
CA THR A 94 -23.55 -13.43 13.78
C THR A 94 -24.71 -12.42 13.86
N VAL A 95 -25.64 -12.47 12.91
CA VAL A 95 -26.80 -11.57 12.85
C VAL A 95 -28.04 -12.30 13.36
N PRO A 96 -28.88 -11.65 14.19
CA PRO A 96 -30.17 -12.22 14.57
C PRO A 96 -31.04 -12.52 13.35
N GLU A 97 -31.70 -13.69 13.34
CA GLU A 97 -32.50 -14.17 12.22
C GLU A 97 -33.59 -13.17 11.78
N GLU A 98 -34.13 -12.42 12.72
CA GLU A 98 -35.14 -11.36 12.47
C GLU A 98 -34.59 -10.21 11.59
N LYS A 99 -33.29 -9.92 11.66
CA LYS A 99 -32.63 -8.85 10.88
C LYS A 99 -31.94 -9.36 9.63
N ALA A 100 -31.75 -10.67 9.50
CA ALA A 100 -30.99 -11.27 8.40
C ALA A 100 -31.63 -10.97 7.02
N ALA A 101 -32.93 -11.04 6.92
CA ALA A 101 -33.65 -10.78 5.67
C ALA A 101 -33.58 -9.30 5.23
N GLU A 102 -33.67 -8.36 6.18
CA GLU A 102 -33.53 -6.93 5.87
C GLU A 102 -32.09 -6.62 5.45
N LEU A 103 -31.11 -7.14 6.17
CA LEU A 103 -29.69 -6.97 5.87
C LEU A 103 -29.33 -7.59 4.51
N LEU A 104 -29.89 -8.75 4.16
CA LEU A 104 -29.71 -9.37 2.85
C LEU A 104 -30.15 -8.43 1.74
N LEU A 105 -31.34 -7.85 1.88
CA LEU A 105 -31.88 -6.92 0.89
C LEU A 105 -31.01 -5.65 0.79
N ASP A 106 -30.50 -5.16 1.90
CA ASP A 106 -29.64 -3.98 1.93
C ASP A 106 -28.31 -4.23 1.22
N ILE A 107 -27.64 -5.33 1.52
CA ILE A 107 -26.36 -5.70 0.91
C ILE A 107 -26.54 -5.97 -0.60
N GLU A 108 -27.54 -6.75 -0.96
CA GLU A 108 -27.85 -7.05 -2.35
C GLU A 108 -28.19 -5.78 -3.14
N SER A 109 -28.95 -4.86 -2.55
CA SER A 109 -29.24 -3.55 -3.14
C SER A 109 -27.98 -2.72 -3.36
N VAL A 110 -27.09 -2.67 -2.36
CA VAL A 110 -25.82 -1.91 -2.43
C VAL A 110 -24.95 -2.42 -3.58
N ILE A 111 -24.73 -3.72 -3.66
CA ILE A 111 -23.91 -4.34 -4.72
C ILE A 111 -24.55 -4.14 -6.09
N THR A 112 -25.86 -4.42 -6.22
CA THR A 112 -26.57 -4.30 -7.49
C THR A 112 -26.57 -2.86 -8.01
N PHE A 113 -26.87 -1.90 -7.14
CA PHE A 113 -26.87 -0.49 -7.55
C PHE A 113 -25.47 0.00 -7.90
N TYR A 114 -24.43 -0.43 -7.17
CA TYR A 114 -23.05 -0.11 -7.51
C TYR A 114 -22.69 -0.62 -8.91
N CYS A 115 -23.00 -1.89 -9.21
CA CYS A 115 -22.73 -2.48 -10.53
C CYS A 115 -23.50 -1.76 -11.65
N LYS A 116 -24.80 -1.46 -11.46
CA LYS A 116 -25.63 -0.72 -12.43
C LYS A 116 -25.09 0.69 -12.66
N SER A 117 -24.84 1.45 -11.58
CA SER A 117 -24.41 2.85 -11.66
C SER A 117 -23.04 3.03 -12.32
N ARG A 118 -22.18 2.01 -12.22
CA ARG A 118 -20.83 2.02 -12.78
C ARG A 118 -20.68 1.22 -14.07
N ASN A 119 -21.73 0.56 -14.51
CA ASN A 119 -21.72 -0.39 -15.64
C ASN A 119 -20.62 -1.44 -15.50
N ILE A 120 -20.52 -2.04 -14.31
CA ILE A 120 -19.51 -3.04 -13.98
C ILE A 120 -20.18 -4.39 -13.82
N LYS A 121 -19.56 -5.43 -14.38
CA LYS A 121 -19.99 -6.81 -14.21
C LYS A 121 -19.55 -7.34 -12.84
N TYR A 122 -20.48 -7.94 -12.10
CA TYR A 122 -20.15 -8.59 -10.82
C TYR A 122 -19.43 -9.93 -11.05
N SER A 123 -18.48 -10.23 -10.17
CA SER A 123 -17.83 -11.54 -10.08
C SER A 123 -17.48 -11.84 -8.63
N THR A 124 -17.72 -13.07 -8.19
CA THR A 124 -17.38 -13.56 -6.85
C THR A 124 -15.87 -13.41 -6.52
N SER A 125 -15.02 -13.49 -7.54
CA SER A 125 -13.57 -13.35 -7.38
C SER A 125 -13.10 -11.95 -6.96
N LEU A 126 -14.00 -10.94 -6.98
CA LEU A 126 -13.64 -9.54 -6.67
C LEU A 126 -13.57 -9.23 -5.17
N SER A 127 -13.97 -10.15 -4.31
CA SER A 127 -13.96 -10.00 -2.83
C SER A 127 -14.69 -8.77 -2.27
N TRP A 128 -15.44 -8.05 -3.08
CA TRP A 128 -16.10 -6.78 -2.70
C TRP A 128 -17.08 -6.93 -1.55
N ILE A 129 -17.74 -8.08 -1.46
CA ILE A 129 -18.71 -8.34 -0.40
C ILE A 129 -18.07 -8.26 0.99
N HIS A 130 -16.80 -8.62 1.11
CA HIS A 130 -16.09 -8.56 2.38
C HIS A 130 -15.83 -7.12 2.85
N LEU A 131 -15.81 -6.13 1.94
CA LEU A 131 -15.73 -4.71 2.31
C LEU A 131 -16.98 -4.25 3.09
N LEU A 132 -18.10 -4.94 2.91
CA LEU A 132 -19.32 -4.65 3.65
C LEU A 132 -19.25 -5.14 5.10
N LYS A 133 -18.39 -6.11 5.42
CA LYS A 133 -18.27 -6.67 6.79
C LYS A 133 -18.06 -5.59 7.86
N PRO A 134 -17.03 -4.73 7.80
CA PRO A 134 -16.85 -3.68 8.79
C PRO A 134 -17.94 -2.58 8.71
N LEU A 135 -18.50 -2.31 7.54
CA LEU A 135 -19.54 -1.29 7.34
C LEU A 135 -20.89 -1.70 7.93
N VAL A 136 -21.27 -2.98 7.78
CA VAL A 136 -22.51 -3.54 8.34
C VAL A 136 -22.50 -3.47 9.87
N HIS A 137 -21.34 -3.68 10.48
CA HIS A 137 -21.20 -3.58 11.95
C HIS A 137 -21.39 -2.16 12.49
N LEU A 138 -21.35 -1.14 11.62
CA LEU A 138 -21.68 0.23 12.01
C LEU A 138 -23.20 0.48 12.11
N GLN A 139 -24.03 -0.48 11.72
CA GLN A 139 -25.51 -0.39 11.71
C GLN A 139 -26.04 0.85 10.99
N LEU A 140 -25.43 1.17 9.84
CA LEU A 140 -25.79 2.34 9.02
C LEU A 140 -27.12 2.10 8.28
N PRO A 141 -27.92 3.14 8.05
CA PRO A 141 -29.02 3.08 7.07
C PRO A 141 -28.48 2.69 5.67
N ARG A 142 -29.30 2.03 4.85
CA ARG A 142 -28.91 1.55 3.50
C ARG A 142 -28.25 2.65 2.64
N SER A 143 -28.74 3.87 2.69
CA SER A 143 -28.16 5.00 1.96
C SER A 143 -26.73 5.34 2.42
N ASP A 144 -26.49 5.36 3.71
CA ASP A 144 -25.17 5.61 4.27
C ASP A 144 -24.23 4.43 4.03
N LEU A 145 -24.74 3.19 4.14
CA LEU A 145 -24.00 1.97 3.81
C LEU A 145 -23.51 2.01 2.35
N TYR A 146 -24.39 2.37 1.41
CA TYR A 146 -24.01 2.55 0.02
C TYR A 146 -23.00 3.67 -0.18
N ASN A 147 -23.21 4.84 0.43
CA ASN A 147 -22.30 5.97 0.29
C ASN A 147 -20.89 5.64 0.83
N CYS A 148 -20.78 4.94 1.96
CA CYS A 148 -19.52 4.47 2.51
C CYS A 148 -18.86 3.42 1.60
N PHE A 149 -19.62 2.41 1.17
CA PHE A 149 -19.12 1.38 0.24
C PHE A 149 -18.61 2.00 -1.06
N TYR A 150 -19.40 2.89 -1.67
CA TYR A 150 -19.01 3.60 -2.88
C TYR A 150 -17.71 4.40 -2.70
N ALA A 151 -17.57 5.10 -1.56
CA ALA A 151 -16.37 5.88 -1.26
C ALA A 151 -15.14 4.99 -1.09
N VAL A 152 -15.27 3.86 -0.37
CA VAL A 152 -14.19 2.87 -0.21
C VAL A 152 -13.77 2.32 -1.57
N MET A 153 -14.72 1.85 -2.38
CA MET A 153 -14.45 1.30 -3.71
C MET A 153 -13.74 2.29 -4.63
N ASN A 154 -14.14 3.56 -4.62
CA ASN A 154 -13.56 4.55 -5.54
C ASN A 154 -12.23 5.14 -5.08
N LYS A 155 -11.99 5.22 -3.78
CA LYS A 155 -10.79 5.87 -3.23
C LYS A 155 -9.71 4.88 -2.82
N TYR A 156 -10.08 3.72 -2.26
CA TYR A 156 -9.16 2.82 -1.59
C TYR A 156 -8.93 1.49 -2.31
N ILE A 157 -9.84 1.10 -3.22
CA ILE A 157 -9.60 -0.08 -4.06
C ILE A 157 -8.95 0.40 -5.36
N PRO A 158 -7.75 -0.12 -5.70
CA PRO A 158 -7.07 0.31 -6.91
C PRO A 158 -7.80 -0.20 -8.15
N ARG A 159 -7.64 0.54 -9.24
CA ARG A 159 -8.06 0.09 -10.56
C ARG A 159 -7.24 -1.14 -10.95
N ASP A 160 -7.83 -2.00 -11.76
CA ASP A 160 -7.18 -3.24 -12.20
C ASP A 160 -6.72 -4.13 -11.03
N CYS A 161 -7.51 -4.14 -9.94
CA CYS A 161 -7.30 -5.06 -8.81
C CYS A 161 -7.76 -6.48 -9.22
N SER A 162 -7.00 -7.10 -10.13
CA SER A 162 -7.26 -8.40 -10.74
C SER A 162 -5.96 -9.20 -10.84
N LEU A 163 -6.06 -10.48 -11.22
CA LEU A 163 -4.87 -11.30 -11.45
C LEU A 163 -3.96 -10.65 -12.51
N LYS A 164 -2.68 -10.56 -12.22
CA LYS A 164 -1.65 -9.87 -13.01
C LYS A 164 -1.89 -8.37 -13.20
N GLY A 165 -2.77 -7.77 -12.37
CA GLY A 165 -3.03 -6.34 -12.42
C GLY A 165 -1.84 -5.48 -12.00
N ARG A 166 -1.81 -4.24 -12.49
CA ARG A 166 -0.76 -3.24 -12.19
C ARG A 166 -0.49 -3.03 -10.70
N PRO A 167 -1.49 -3.02 -9.79
CA PRO A 167 -1.26 -2.88 -8.36
C PRO A 167 -0.28 -3.90 -7.79
N PHE A 168 -0.31 -5.14 -8.28
CA PHE A 168 0.54 -6.22 -7.79
C PHE A 168 1.96 -6.15 -8.36
N HIS A 169 2.13 -5.65 -9.57
CA HIS A 169 3.46 -5.33 -10.11
C HIS A 169 4.11 -4.22 -9.30
N LEU A 170 3.36 -3.17 -8.95
CA LEU A 170 3.85 -2.10 -8.10
C LEU A 170 4.21 -2.62 -6.70
N PHE A 171 3.40 -3.50 -6.13
CA PHE A 171 3.70 -4.12 -4.83
C PHE A 171 4.96 -4.99 -4.87
N ARG A 172 5.15 -5.76 -5.96
CA ARG A 172 6.39 -6.52 -6.14
C ARG A 172 7.63 -5.60 -6.15
N LEU A 173 7.57 -4.48 -6.84
CA LEU A 173 8.66 -3.50 -6.86
C LEU A 173 8.91 -2.90 -5.47
N LEU A 174 7.88 -2.67 -4.68
CA LEU A 174 8.01 -2.20 -3.30
C LEU A 174 8.67 -3.25 -2.41
N ILE A 175 8.28 -4.53 -2.52
CA ILE A 175 8.93 -5.64 -1.80
C ILE A 175 10.40 -5.73 -2.23
N GLN A 176 10.69 -5.68 -3.52
CA GLN A 176 12.06 -5.72 -4.02
C GLN A 176 12.91 -4.56 -3.48
N TYR A 177 12.32 -3.38 -3.33
CA TYR A 177 13.00 -2.20 -2.83
C TYR A 177 13.39 -2.33 -1.36
N HIS A 178 12.49 -2.82 -0.52
CA HIS A 178 12.70 -2.90 0.92
C HIS A 178 13.25 -4.24 1.38
N GLU A 179 12.82 -5.34 0.75
CA GLU A 179 13.12 -6.71 1.14
C GLU A 179 13.55 -7.55 -0.08
N PRO A 180 14.71 -7.23 -0.68
CA PRO A 180 15.17 -7.89 -1.91
C PRO A 180 15.37 -9.40 -1.75
N GLU A 181 15.81 -9.86 -0.58
CA GLU A 181 15.96 -11.28 -0.28
C GLU A 181 14.62 -12.02 -0.33
N LEU A 182 13.59 -11.45 0.30
CA LEU A 182 12.23 -12.00 0.26
C LEU A 182 11.67 -11.99 -1.16
N CYS A 183 11.86 -10.88 -1.89
CA CYS A 183 11.43 -10.79 -3.29
C CYS A 183 12.09 -11.88 -4.14
N SER A 184 13.40 -12.10 -3.97
CA SER A 184 14.15 -13.15 -4.66
C SER A 184 13.62 -14.55 -4.38
N PHE A 185 13.35 -14.85 -3.11
CA PHE A 185 12.77 -16.13 -2.71
C PHE A 185 11.43 -16.38 -3.42
N LEU A 186 10.53 -15.39 -3.41
CA LEU A 186 9.23 -15.49 -4.06
C LEU A 186 9.37 -15.64 -5.58
N ASP A 187 10.25 -14.86 -6.21
CA ASP A 187 10.52 -14.94 -7.65
C ASP A 187 11.09 -16.31 -8.06
N THR A 188 12.00 -16.89 -7.26
CA THR A 188 12.57 -18.20 -7.50
C THR A 188 11.49 -19.29 -7.50
N LYS A 189 10.52 -19.17 -6.60
CA LYS A 189 9.35 -20.04 -6.54
C LYS A 189 8.24 -19.68 -7.54
N LYS A 190 8.44 -18.62 -8.35
CA LYS A 190 7.44 -18.08 -9.29
C LYS A 190 6.12 -17.70 -8.59
N ILE A 191 6.22 -17.12 -7.42
CA ILE A 191 5.10 -16.61 -6.63
C ILE A 191 5.00 -15.10 -6.86
N THR A 192 3.92 -14.67 -7.48
CA THR A 192 3.64 -13.25 -7.73
C THR A 192 2.65 -12.71 -6.69
N PRO A 193 2.70 -11.43 -6.31
CA PRO A 193 1.83 -10.87 -5.26
C PRO A 193 0.35 -11.06 -5.50
N ASP A 194 -0.10 -11.06 -6.75
CA ASP A 194 -1.51 -11.29 -7.09
C ASP A 194 -2.00 -12.69 -6.68
N SER A 195 -1.08 -13.66 -6.57
CA SER A 195 -1.45 -15.03 -6.19
C SER A 195 -1.83 -15.19 -4.71
N TYR A 196 -1.40 -14.27 -3.84
CA TYR A 196 -1.69 -14.33 -2.40
C TYR A 196 -2.32 -13.06 -1.83
N ALA A 197 -2.03 -11.89 -2.40
CA ALA A 197 -2.45 -10.61 -1.86
C ALA A 197 -3.68 -10.00 -2.57
N LEU A 198 -4.28 -10.70 -3.55
CA LEU A 198 -5.47 -10.22 -4.26
C LEU A 198 -6.60 -9.87 -3.29
N ASN A 199 -6.89 -10.78 -2.37
CA ASN A 199 -7.95 -10.60 -1.37
C ASN A 199 -7.52 -9.63 -0.25
N TRP A 200 -6.22 -9.50 0.06
CA TRP A 200 -5.75 -8.49 1.02
C TRP A 200 -6.10 -7.08 0.54
N LEU A 201 -5.76 -6.80 -0.72
CA LEU A 201 -5.99 -5.50 -1.33
C LEU A 201 -7.45 -5.28 -1.69
N GLY A 202 -8.11 -6.28 -2.29
CA GLY A 202 -9.50 -6.19 -2.75
C GLY A 202 -10.53 -6.10 -1.64
N SER A 203 -10.20 -6.56 -0.42
CA SER A 203 -11.08 -6.48 0.75
C SER A 203 -10.53 -5.59 1.87
N LEU A 204 -9.38 -4.95 1.69
CA LEU A 204 -8.67 -4.18 2.74
C LEU A 204 -8.54 -5.02 4.03
N PHE A 205 -8.08 -6.26 3.89
CA PHE A 205 -7.91 -7.30 4.92
C PHE A 205 -9.20 -7.88 5.54
N ALA A 206 -10.38 -7.35 5.23
CA ALA A 206 -11.65 -7.78 5.84
C ALA A 206 -12.01 -9.24 5.57
N CYS A 207 -11.44 -9.87 4.53
CA CYS A 207 -11.61 -11.28 4.20
C CYS A 207 -10.95 -12.21 5.21
N TYR A 208 -9.80 -11.81 5.79
CA TYR A 208 -8.97 -12.67 6.63
C TYR A 208 -8.94 -12.28 8.10
N CYS A 209 -9.00 -10.98 8.41
CA CYS A 209 -8.93 -10.49 9.78
C CYS A 209 -10.27 -10.65 10.52
N SER A 210 -10.19 -10.75 11.85
CA SER A 210 -11.39 -10.61 12.70
C SER A 210 -12.05 -9.25 12.49
N ILE A 211 -13.29 -9.08 12.92
CA ILE A 211 -13.99 -7.82 12.78
C ILE A 211 -13.31 -6.69 13.57
N GLU A 212 -12.84 -7.00 14.77
CA GLU A 212 -12.17 -6.05 15.66
C GLU A 212 -10.86 -5.56 15.04
N VAL A 213 -10.05 -6.49 14.53
CA VAL A 213 -8.77 -6.16 13.86
C VAL A 213 -9.03 -5.38 12.57
N THR A 214 -10.02 -5.80 11.77
CA THR A 214 -10.39 -5.08 10.55
C THR A 214 -10.81 -3.64 10.86
N GLN A 215 -11.65 -3.45 11.88
CA GLN A 215 -12.09 -2.11 12.29
C GLN A 215 -10.92 -1.25 12.80
N ALA A 216 -10.01 -1.82 13.59
CA ALA A 216 -8.82 -1.11 14.05
C ALA A 216 -7.89 -0.70 12.89
N ILE A 217 -7.68 -1.58 11.90
CA ILE A 217 -6.93 -1.24 10.69
C ILE A 217 -7.64 -0.11 9.92
N TRP A 218 -8.96 -0.20 9.73
CA TRP A 218 -9.69 0.83 8.99
C TRP A 218 -9.75 2.16 9.76
N ASP A 219 -9.85 2.14 11.09
CA ASP A 219 -9.77 3.34 11.92
C ASP A 219 -8.51 4.16 11.61
N GLY A 220 -7.35 3.52 11.58
CA GLY A 220 -6.09 4.18 11.23
C GLY A 220 -5.96 4.51 9.74
N TYR A 221 -6.27 3.55 8.86
CA TYR A 221 -6.07 3.68 7.41
C TYR A 221 -6.95 4.78 6.79
N LEU A 222 -8.23 4.84 7.13
CA LEU A 222 -9.14 5.86 6.60
C LEU A 222 -8.73 7.27 7.06
N GLN A 223 -8.21 7.40 8.27
CA GLN A 223 -7.69 8.66 8.79
C GLN A 223 -6.41 9.12 8.07
N GLN A 224 -5.56 8.21 7.56
CA GLN A 224 -4.40 8.60 6.74
C GLN A 224 -4.83 9.32 5.45
N ALA A 225 -6.02 9.02 4.93
CA ALA A 225 -6.53 9.54 3.65
C ALA A 225 -5.58 9.34 2.45
N ASP A 226 -4.59 8.46 2.62
CA ASP A 226 -3.62 8.04 1.60
C ASP A 226 -3.90 6.60 1.17
N PRO A 227 -4.49 6.37 -0.02
CA PRO A 227 -4.79 5.02 -0.47
C PRO A 227 -3.54 4.17 -0.71
N PHE A 228 -2.37 4.78 -0.95
CA PHE A 228 -1.12 4.03 -1.10
C PHE A 228 -0.60 3.43 0.21
N PHE A 229 -1.08 3.91 1.35
CA PHE A 229 -0.63 3.41 2.64
C PHE A 229 -0.93 1.92 2.84
N ILE A 230 -1.93 1.38 2.14
CA ILE A 230 -2.25 -0.07 2.13
C ILE A 230 -1.05 -0.93 1.70
N TYR A 231 -0.24 -0.47 0.75
CA TYR A 231 0.94 -1.21 0.30
C TYR A 231 1.98 -1.38 1.41
N PHE A 232 2.09 -0.39 2.29
CA PHE A 232 3.00 -0.46 3.44
C PHE A 232 2.46 -1.37 4.53
N LEU A 233 1.16 -1.36 4.79
CA LEU A 233 0.54 -2.34 5.70
C LEU A 233 0.77 -3.77 5.18
N MET A 234 0.55 -4.02 3.89
CA MET A 234 0.81 -5.31 3.26
C MET A 234 2.30 -5.68 3.36
N LEU A 235 3.21 -4.73 3.15
CA LEU A 235 4.66 -4.95 3.24
C LEU A 235 5.06 -5.37 4.66
N ILE A 236 4.57 -4.68 5.70
CA ILE A 236 4.92 -5.00 7.08
C ILE A 236 4.43 -6.38 7.49
N ILE A 237 3.26 -6.82 7.02
CA ILE A 237 2.79 -8.19 7.23
C ILE A 237 3.81 -9.20 6.68
N LEU A 238 4.37 -8.94 5.51
CA LEU A 238 5.41 -9.80 4.93
C LEU A 238 6.73 -9.70 5.69
N VAL A 239 7.15 -8.51 6.09
CA VAL A 239 8.39 -8.27 6.85
C VAL A 239 8.35 -9.01 8.19
N ASN A 240 7.25 -8.93 8.91
CA ASN A 240 7.08 -9.60 10.20
C ASN A 240 7.09 -11.14 10.09
N THR A 241 6.72 -11.68 8.91
CA THR A 241 6.70 -13.12 8.66
C THR A 241 7.86 -13.61 7.80
N LYS A 242 8.80 -12.72 7.44
CA LYS A 242 9.91 -13.00 6.53
C LYS A 242 10.69 -14.27 6.89
N GLU A 243 11.13 -14.40 8.13
CA GLU A 243 11.93 -15.55 8.59
C GLU A 243 11.17 -16.87 8.43
N VAL A 244 9.86 -16.87 8.69
CA VAL A 244 9.00 -18.05 8.50
C VAL A 244 8.82 -18.38 7.04
N ILE A 245 8.67 -17.36 6.18
CA ILE A 245 8.55 -17.56 4.72
C ILE A 245 9.85 -18.14 4.15
N LEU A 246 10.99 -17.57 4.50
CA LEU A 246 12.30 -18.04 4.03
C LEU A 246 12.61 -19.47 4.52
N ALA A 247 12.14 -19.86 5.70
CA ALA A 247 12.29 -21.21 6.21
C ALA A 247 11.53 -22.27 5.37
N GLN A 248 10.57 -21.86 4.53
CA GLN A 248 9.77 -22.73 3.64
C GLN A 248 10.49 -23.04 2.31
N GLU A 249 11.80 -23.10 2.30
CA GLU A 249 12.60 -23.34 1.09
C GLU A 249 12.26 -24.69 0.41
N SER A 250 11.99 -25.71 1.21
CA SER A 250 11.64 -27.06 0.73
C SER A 250 10.17 -27.21 0.33
N ASP A 251 9.30 -26.27 0.73
CA ASP A 251 7.86 -26.38 0.50
C ASP A 251 7.49 -26.09 -0.95
N GLY A 252 6.39 -26.68 -1.41
CA GLY A 252 5.85 -26.44 -2.75
C GLY A 252 5.33 -25.01 -2.90
N LYS A 253 5.17 -24.59 -4.15
CA LYS A 253 4.66 -23.25 -4.48
C LYS A 253 3.30 -22.99 -3.85
N GLU A 254 2.37 -23.94 -3.97
CA GLU A 254 0.99 -23.82 -3.52
C GLU A 254 0.90 -23.74 -1.99
N GLU A 255 1.76 -24.45 -1.27
CA GLU A 255 1.82 -24.41 0.20
C GLU A 255 2.27 -23.03 0.69
N VAL A 256 3.30 -22.47 0.05
CA VAL A 256 3.77 -21.11 0.37
C VAL A 256 2.69 -20.07 0.05
N ILE A 257 1.99 -20.17 -1.08
CA ILE A 257 0.87 -19.27 -1.43
C ILE A 257 -0.23 -19.34 -0.38
N GLN A 258 -0.66 -20.54 0.02
CA GLN A 258 -1.71 -20.71 1.03
C GLN A 258 -1.30 -20.15 2.40
N PHE A 259 -0.03 -20.30 2.76
CA PHE A 259 0.50 -19.70 3.98
C PHE A 259 0.45 -18.17 3.90
N LEU A 260 0.98 -17.59 2.82
CA LEU A 260 0.99 -16.14 2.58
C LEU A 260 -0.44 -15.57 2.60
N GLU A 261 -1.35 -16.20 1.86
CA GLU A 261 -2.73 -15.75 1.75
C GLU A 261 -3.40 -15.57 3.12
N LYS A 262 -3.14 -16.50 4.04
CA LYS A 262 -3.74 -16.51 5.38
C LYS A 262 -2.96 -15.67 6.41
N THR A 263 -1.78 -15.18 6.09
CA THR A 263 -0.93 -14.45 7.05
C THR A 263 -1.65 -13.30 7.77
N PRO A 264 -2.51 -12.48 7.13
CA PRO A 264 -3.22 -11.42 7.85
C PRO A 264 -4.16 -11.92 8.95
N SER A 265 -4.60 -13.19 8.91
CA SER A 265 -5.48 -13.74 9.95
C SER A 265 -4.80 -13.95 11.30
N SER A 266 -3.47 -13.88 11.35
CA SER A 266 -2.69 -13.96 12.58
C SER A 266 -2.58 -12.64 13.35
N LEU A 267 -3.00 -11.52 12.74
CA LEU A 267 -2.95 -10.21 13.37
C LEU A 267 -3.93 -10.12 14.54
N ASN A 268 -3.46 -9.53 15.64
CA ASN A 268 -4.24 -9.23 16.83
C ASN A 268 -4.33 -7.71 17.04
N LEU A 269 -5.21 -7.26 17.93
CA LEU A 269 -5.36 -5.84 18.24
C LEU A 269 -4.07 -5.21 18.78
N GLU A 270 -3.28 -5.98 19.54
CA GLU A 270 -2.01 -5.53 20.11
C GLU A 270 -0.95 -5.24 19.04
N ASP A 271 -1.06 -5.86 17.85
CA ASP A 271 -0.11 -5.71 16.75
C ASP A 271 -0.36 -4.42 15.95
N ILE A 272 -1.53 -3.79 16.06
CA ILE A 272 -1.98 -2.71 15.15
C ILE A 272 -1.13 -1.45 15.28
N GLU A 273 -0.76 -1.05 16.49
CA GLU A 273 0.08 0.13 16.73
C GLU A 273 1.46 -0.04 16.07
N ASP A 274 2.09 -1.19 16.29
CA ASP A 274 3.38 -1.53 15.69
C ASP A 274 3.29 -1.64 14.16
N LEU A 275 2.21 -2.26 13.65
CA LEU A 275 1.94 -2.36 12.21
C LEU A 275 1.92 -0.97 11.55
N PHE A 276 1.20 -0.01 12.14
CA PHE A 276 1.10 1.35 11.62
C PHE A 276 2.41 2.12 11.77
N SER A 277 3.10 2.00 12.89
CA SER A 277 4.38 2.67 13.16
C SER A 277 5.46 2.21 12.17
N LEU A 278 5.57 0.90 11.94
CA LEU A 278 6.49 0.34 10.96
C LEU A 278 6.10 0.73 9.54
N ALA A 279 4.81 0.66 9.18
CA ALA A 279 4.33 1.07 7.86
C ALA A 279 4.66 2.55 7.59
N GLN A 280 4.51 3.43 8.57
CA GLN A 280 4.89 4.83 8.47
C GLN A 280 6.40 5.01 8.26
N TYR A 281 7.22 4.25 8.98
CA TYR A 281 8.67 4.24 8.81
C TYR A 281 9.07 3.83 7.40
N TYR A 282 8.58 2.69 6.89
CA TYR A 282 8.88 2.22 5.53
C TYR A 282 8.34 3.20 4.46
N CYS A 283 7.19 3.79 4.71
CA CYS A 283 6.64 4.86 3.89
C CYS A 283 7.57 6.07 3.77
N SER A 284 8.17 6.51 4.89
CA SER A 284 9.13 7.62 4.92
C SER A 284 10.46 7.29 4.22
N LYS A 285 10.80 6.00 4.11
CA LYS A 285 12.00 5.48 3.44
C LYS A 285 11.74 5.06 1.98
N THR A 286 10.56 5.34 1.45
CA THR A 286 10.21 5.07 0.06
C THR A 286 10.21 6.37 -0.75
N PRO A 287 10.76 6.37 -1.97
CA PRO A 287 10.75 7.56 -2.83
C PRO A 287 9.35 8.09 -3.09
N ALA A 288 9.20 9.42 -3.12
CA ALA A 288 7.91 10.06 -3.37
C ALA A 288 7.35 9.74 -4.78
N SER A 289 8.22 9.44 -5.74
CA SER A 289 7.84 8.96 -7.08
C SER A 289 6.96 7.72 -7.04
N PHE A 290 7.14 6.85 -6.04
CA PHE A 290 6.26 5.68 -5.83
C PHE A 290 4.77 6.05 -5.84
N ARG A 291 4.39 7.16 -5.20
CA ARG A 291 3.01 7.66 -5.20
C ARG A 291 2.70 8.54 -6.40
N LYS A 292 3.62 9.47 -6.72
CA LYS A 292 3.39 10.49 -7.76
C LYS A 292 3.18 9.87 -9.13
N ASP A 293 4.00 8.89 -9.50
CA ASP A 293 3.97 8.28 -10.82
C ASP A 293 2.83 7.28 -10.97
N ASN A 294 2.36 6.71 -9.84
CA ASN A 294 1.32 5.70 -9.82
C ASN A 294 -0.03 6.20 -9.30
N HIS A 295 -0.20 7.53 -9.14
CA HIS A 295 -1.43 8.12 -8.59
C HIS A 295 -2.71 7.70 -9.34
N HIS A 296 -2.61 7.38 -10.63
CA HIS A 296 -3.70 6.92 -11.49
C HIS A 296 -4.29 5.55 -11.08
N LEU A 297 -3.57 4.76 -10.27
CA LEU A 297 -4.07 3.48 -9.75
C LEU A 297 -5.28 3.66 -8.83
N PHE A 298 -5.41 4.81 -8.18
CA PHE A 298 -6.52 5.10 -7.28
C PHE A 298 -7.35 6.28 -7.77
N GLY A 299 -8.62 6.33 -7.34
CA GLY A 299 -9.52 7.42 -7.63
C GLY A 299 -10.30 7.29 -8.94
N SER A 300 -11.35 8.10 -9.07
CA SER A 300 -12.30 8.08 -10.20
C SER A 300 -11.93 9.06 -11.31
N THR A 301 -10.66 9.20 -11.68
CA THR A 301 -10.30 10.09 -12.79
C THR A 301 -11.00 9.62 -14.08
N LEU A 302 -11.96 10.44 -14.54
CA LEU A 302 -12.64 10.29 -15.84
C LEU A 302 -11.71 10.64 -17.01
N LEU A 303 -10.53 11.19 -16.73
CA LEU A 303 -9.48 11.41 -17.69
C LEU A 303 -8.94 10.03 -18.08
N GLY A 304 -9.21 9.65 -19.32
CA GLY A 304 -8.79 8.36 -19.86
C GLY A 304 -7.33 8.08 -19.53
N ILE A 305 -7.07 6.82 -19.19
CA ILE A 305 -5.72 6.28 -19.13
C ILE A 305 -5.06 6.69 -20.43
N LYS A 306 -4.05 7.54 -20.39
CA LYS A 306 -3.20 7.73 -21.55
C LYS A 306 -2.48 6.41 -21.75
N ASP A 307 -2.49 5.89 -22.98
CA ASP A 307 -1.76 4.67 -23.36
C ASP A 307 -0.22 4.77 -23.13
N ASP A 308 0.26 5.92 -22.66
CA ASP A 308 1.66 6.20 -22.32
C ASP A 308 2.08 5.73 -20.90
N ASP A 309 1.20 5.10 -20.13
CA ASP A 309 1.59 4.57 -18.81
C ASP A 309 2.60 3.43 -19.02
N ALA A 310 3.83 3.62 -18.56
CA ALA A 310 4.88 2.61 -18.60
C ALA A 310 4.36 1.26 -18.08
N ASP A 311 4.61 0.20 -18.84
CA ASP A 311 4.20 -1.14 -18.47
C ASP A 311 4.95 -1.60 -17.21
N LEU A 312 4.32 -1.49 -16.04
CA LEU A 312 4.88 -1.93 -14.76
C LEU A 312 5.28 -3.41 -14.76
N SER A 313 4.69 -4.22 -15.66
CA SER A 313 5.04 -5.64 -15.75
C SER A 313 6.46 -5.88 -16.26
N GLN A 314 7.02 -4.90 -16.98
CA GLN A 314 8.39 -4.93 -17.51
C GLN A 314 9.38 -4.15 -16.65
N ALA A 315 8.89 -3.41 -15.64
CA ALA A 315 9.76 -2.63 -14.78
C ALA A 315 10.64 -3.55 -13.92
N LEU A 316 11.95 -3.32 -13.98
CA LEU A 316 12.93 -4.06 -13.18
C LEU A 316 13.05 -3.51 -11.76
N CYS A 317 12.78 -2.22 -11.55
CA CYS A 317 12.85 -1.54 -10.26
C CYS A 317 11.94 -0.31 -10.22
N LEU A 318 11.81 0.31 -9.05
CA LEU A 318 11.07 1.57 -8.90
C LEU A 318 11.71 2.69 -9.73
N ALA A 319 10.89 3.48 -10.40
CA ALA A 319 11.33 4.70 -11.04
C ALA A 319 11.42 5.85 -10.04
N ILE A 320 12.38 6.76 -10.25
CA ILE A 320 12.53 7.98 -9.46
C ILE A 320 12.73 9.19 -10.37
N SER A 321 12.17 10.34 -9.99
CA SER A 321 12.31 11.56 -10.76
C SER A 321 13.66 12.26 -10.49
N VAL A 322 14.19 12.95 -11.51
CA VAL A 322 15.43 13.77 -11.38
C VAL A 322 15.29 14.79 -10.26
N SER A 323 14.13 15.45 -10.18
CA SER A 323 13.87 16.47 -9.16
C SER A 323 13.97 15.90 -7.74
N GLU A 324 13.56 14.66 -7.55
CA GLU A 324 13.62 13.99 -6.25
C GLU A 324 15.07 13.68 -5.84
N ILE A 325 15.90 13.20 -6.78
CA ILE A 325 17.32 12.96 -6.51
C ILE A 325 18.06 14.26 -6.14
N LEU A 326 17.80 15.31 -6.91
CA LEU A 326 18.43 16.60 -6.64
C LEU A 326 18.01 17.16 -5.27
N GLN A 327 16.76 16.98 -4.88
CA GLN A 327 16.28 17.38 -3.56
C GLN A 327 16.83 16.50 -2.45
N ALA A 328 16.82 15.18 -2.61
CA ALA A 328 17.30 14.23 -1.63
C ALA A 328 18.78 14.44 -1.27
N ASN A 329 19.61 14.76 -2.27
CA ASN A 329 21.03 14.97 -2.06
C ASN A 329 21.36 16.38 -1.51
N GLN A 330 20.45 17.34 -1.59
CA GLN A 330 20.62 18.69 -1.03
C GLN A 330 20.14 18.82 0.42
N LEU A 331 19.16 18.02 0.81
CA LEU A 331 18.59 18.07 2.16
C LEU A 331 19.45 17.26 3.14
N GLN A 332 20.11 17.93 4.08
CA GLN A 332 20.70 17.29 5.26
C GLN A 332 19.56 16.85 6.21
N GLY A 333 18.97 15.69 5.95
CA GLY A 333 17.83 15.20 6.72
C GLY A 333 17.68 13.70 6.67
N GLU A 334 16.65 13.18 7.36
CA GLU A 334 16.34 11.75 7.49
C GLU A 334 15.72 11.12 6.21
N GLY A 335 15.71 11.84 5.08
CA GLY A 335 15.16 11.38 3.80
C GLY A 335 15.99 10.26 3.16
N VAL A 336 15.42 9.64 2.13
CA VAL A 336 16.10 8.64 1.30
C VAL A 336 17.24 9.30 0.54
N ARG A 337 18.43 8.72 0.59
CA ARG A 337 19.62 9.21 -0.13
C ARG A 337 20.06 8.20 -1.18
N PHE A 338 20.49 8.72 -2.32
CA PHE A 338 20.84 7.92 -3.48
C PHE A 338 22.30 8.07 -3.86
N PHE A 339 22.95 6.94 -4.14
CA PHE A 339 24.24 6.90 -4.82
C PHE A 339 23.97 6.74 -6.32
N VAL A 340 24.20 7.81 -7.08
CA VAL A 340 23.84 7.85 -8.50
C VAL A 340 24.93 7.16 -9.33
N VAL A 341 24.48 6.22 -10.19
CA VAL A 341 25.31 5.48 -11.14
C VAL A 341 24.90 5.88 -12.56
N ASP A 342 25.75 6.62 -13.24
CA ASP A 342 25.51 7.01 -14.63
C ASP A 342 25.98 5.90 -15.55
N CYS A 343 25.02 5.23 -16.21
CA CYS A 343 25.26 4.08 -17.09
C CYS A 343 25.38 4.47 -18.58
N ARG A 344 25.36 5.76 -18.89
CA ARG A 344 25.47 6.22 -20.28
C ARG A 344 26.86 5.97 -20.83
N PRO A 345 27.00 5.81 -22.17
CA PRO A 345 28.30 5.72 -22.83
C PRO A 345 29.22 6.87 -22.44
N ALA A 346 30.53 6.60 -22.44
CA ALA A 346 31.56 7.57 -22.02
C ALA A 346 31.48 8.92 -22.72
N GLU A 347 31.08 8.96 -23.99
CA GLU A 347 30.91 10.21 -24.74
C GLU A 347 29.79 11.09 -24.16
N GLN A 348 28.66 10.49 -23.79
CA GLN A 348 27.53 11.21 -23.18
C GLN A 348 27.86 11.66 -21.75
N TYR A 349 28.50 10.79 -20.97
CA TYR A 349 28.94 11.12 -19.62
C TYR A 349 29.92 12.33 -19.65
N ASN A 350 30.92 12.30 -20.54
CA ASN A 350 31.91 13.36 -20.66
C ASN A 350 31.33 14.68 -21.21
N ALA A 351 30.24 14.62 -21.98
CA ALA A 351 29.53 15.82 -22.45
C ALA A 351 28.81 16.56 -21.32
N GLY A 352 28.44 15.86 -20.26
CA GLY A 352 27.83 16.42 -19.07
C GLY A 352 27.21 15.35 -18.16
N HIS A 353 27.49 15.41 -16.87
CA HIS A 353 27.00 14.47 -15.86
C HIS A 353 26.75 15.16 -14.52
N LEU A 354 26.03 14.50 -13.62
CA LEU A 354 25.90 14.95 -12.24
C LEU A 354 27.26 14.81 -11.52
N SER A 355 27.72 15.86 -10.86
CA SER A 355 29.03 15.88 -10.18
C SER A 355 29.20 14.82 -9.09
N THR A 356 28.09 14.26 -8.60
CA THR A 356 28.02 13.20 -7.60
C THR A 356 27.83 11.81 -8.20
N ALA A 357 27.69 11.69 -9.53
CA ALA A 357 27.45 10.41 -10.17
C ALA A 357 28.75 9.63 -10.39
N PHE A 358 28.69 8.34 -10.10
CA PHE A 358 29.71 7.37 -10.48
C PHE A 358 29.45 6.91 -11.91
N HIS A 359 30.46 6.91 -12.77
CA HIS A 359 30.33 6.43 -14.15
C HIS A 359 30.55 4.93 -14.22
N LEU A 360 29.55 4.22 -14.73
CA LEU A 360 29.62 2.79 -15.04
C LEU A 360 29.12 2.60 -16.49
N ASP A 361 30.05 2.66 -17.44
CA ASP A 361 29.71 2.49 -18.85
C ASP A 361 29.05 1.13 -19.10
N SER A 362 27.77 1.14 -19.48
CA SER A 362 26.98 -0.09 -19.68
C SER A 362 27.46 -0.94 -20.85
N ASP A 363 28.14 -0.34 -21.85
CA ASP A 363 28.69 -1.06 -23.00
C ASP A 363 29.79 -2.02 -22.61
N LEU A 364 30.55 -1.72 -21.52
CA LEU A 364 31.61 -2.57 -21.01
C LEU A 364 31.13 -3.98 -20.62
N MET A 365 29.87 -4.12 -20.23
CA MET A 365 29.33 -5.41 -19.82
C MET A 365 29.47 -6.48 -20.91
N LEU A 366 29.30 -6.08 -22.16
CA LEU A 366 29.43 -6.98 -23.34
C LEU A 366 30.80 -6.89 -24.01
N GLN A 367 31.39 -5.69 -24.08
CA GLN A 367 32.63 -5.44 -24.80
C GLN A 367 33.86 -5.91 -24.03
N ASN A 368 33.88 -5.69 -22.69
CA ASN A 368 34.99 -6.07 -21.81
C ASN A 368 34.49 -6.49 -20.43
N PRO A 369 33.97 -7.72 -20.25
CA PRO A 369 33.39 -8.18 -18.99
C PRO A 369 34.36 -8.12 -17.79
N SER A 370 35.67 -8.25 -18.03
CA SER A 370 36.68 -8.15 -16.97
C SER A 370 36.80 -6.75 -16.42
N GLU A 371 36.83 -5.76 -17.30
CA GLU A 371 36.84 -4.34 -16.92
C GLU A 371 35.53 -3.92 -16.26
N PHE A 372 34.40 -4.42 -16.78
CA PHE A 372 33.10 -4.21 -16.17
C PHE A 372 33.07 -4.73 -14.71
N ALA A 373 33.54 -5.95 -14.47
CA ALA A 373 33.59 -6.54 -13.12
C ALA A 373 34.46 -5.72 -12.18
N GLN A 374 35.60 -5.19 -12.67
CA GLN A 374 36.47 -4.31 -11.87
C GLN A 374 35.77 -2.97 -11.57
N SER A 375 35.06 -2.41 -12.54
CA SER A 375 34.29 -1.17 -12.37
C SER A 375 33.16 -1.33 -11.37
N VAL A 376 32.44 -2.45 -11.38
CA VAL A 376 31.40 -2.81 -10.38
C VAL A 376 32.03 -2.86 -8.99
N LYS A 377 33.19 -3.51 -8.83
CA LYS A 377 33.89 -3.55 -7.53
C LYS A 377 34.25 -2.15 -7.05
N SER A 378 34.81 -1.33 -7.93
CA SER A 378 35.15 0.07 -7.61
C SER A 378 33.94 0.92 -7.26
N LEU A 379 32.79 0.69 -7.92
CA LEU A 379 31.52 1.34 -7.61
C LEU A 379 31.07 1.03 -6.17
N LEU A 380 31.07 -0.26 -5.80
CA LEU A 380 30.65 -0.68 -4.46
C LEU A 380 31.58 -0.15 -3.36
N GLU A 381 32.89 -0.11 -3.63
CA GLU A 381 33.89 0.49 -2.73
C GLU A 381 33.67 2.01 -2.60
N ALA A 382 33.39 2.71 -3.71
CA ALA A 382 33.11 4.14 -3.70
C ALA A 382 31.80 4.48 -2.96
N GLN A 383 30.74 3.68 -3.15
CA GLN A 383 29.50 3.85 -2.39
C GLN A 383 29.78 3.72 -0.88
N LYS A 384 30.44 2.65 -0.46
CA LYS A 384 30.79 2.42 0.95
C LYS A 384 31.59 3.59 1.55
N GLN A 385 32.64 4.03 0.86
CA GLN A 385 33.45 5.15 1.31
C GLN A 385 32.67 6.47 1.40
N SER A 386 31.75 6.70 0.45
CA SER A 386 30.93 7.91 0.45
C SER A 386 29.92 7.94 1.62
N ILE A 387 29.40 6.78 2.02
CA ILE A 387 28.54 6.65 3.21
C ILE A 387 29.36 6.88 4.47
N GLU A 388 30.51 6.18 4.62
CA GLU A 388 31.38 6.28 5.80
C GLU A 388 31.94 7.70 6.01
N SER A 389 32.20 8.42 4.94
CA SER A 389 32.71 9.81 4.99
C SER A 389 31.59 10.86 5.16
N GLY A 390 30.32 10.47 5.14
CA GLY A 390 29.19 11.40 5.16
C GLY A 390 29.12 12.33 3.93
N SER A 391 29.68 11.89 2.79
CA SER A 391 29.68 12.66 1.53
C SER A 391 28.27 12.97 1.05
N ILE A 392 28.08 14.11 0.36
CA ILE A 392 26.83 14.44 -0.34
C ILE A 392 26.49 13.45 -1.47
N ALA A 393 27.51 12.76 -2.02
CA ALA A 393 27.31 11.67 -2.96
C ALA A 393 26.91 10.34 -2.28
N GLY A 394 27.01 10.26 -0.93
CA GLY A 394 26.71 9.05 -0.17
C GLY A 394 25.21 8.79 -0.12
N GLY A 395 24.82 7.60 -0.53
CA GLY A 395 23.43 7.12 -0.46
C GLY A 395 23.39 5.61 -0.27
N GLU A 396 22.44 5.16 0.53
CA GLU A 396 22.23 3.74 0.81
C GLU A 396 21.68 3.00 -0.41
N HIS A 397 20.98 3.71 -1.29
CA HIS A 397 20.33 3.16 -2.47
C HIS A 397 21.11 3.51 -3.75
N LEU A 398 21.41 2.49 -4.56
CA LEU A 398 21.96 2.69 -5.89
C LEU A 398 20.87 3.20 -6.83
N CYS A 399 21.14 4.30 -7.53
CA CYS A 399 20.24 4.89 -8.51
C CYS A 399 20.90 4.88 -9.89
N PHE A 400 20.40 4.04 -10.79
CA PHE A 400 20.96 3.89 -12.13
C PHE A 400 20.34 4.92 -13.08
N MET A 401 21.16 5.65 -13.80
CA MET A 401 20.77 6.69 -14.74
C MET A 401 21.13 6.29 -16.17
N GLY A 402 20.15 6.30 -17.06
CA GLY A 402 20.29 6.09 -18.48
C GLY A 402 20.15 7.38 -19.29
N SER A 403 20.03 7.23 -20.62
CA SER A 403 19.81 8.32 -21.58
C SER A 403 18.36 8.79 -21.66
N GLY A 404 17.42 7.97 -21.18
CA GLY A 404 15.99 8.15 -21.37
C GLY A 404 15.47 7.68 -22.73
N ARG A 405 16.32 7.06 -23.55
CA ARG A 405 15.98 6.49 -24.85
C ARG A 405 15.97 4.98 -24.75
N GLU A 406 14.86 4.35 -25.05
CA GLU A 406 14.64 2.92 -24.81
C GLU A 406 15.69 2.04 -25.51
N GLU A 407 16.08 2.39 -26.74
CA GLU A 407 17.10 1.64 -27.51
C GLU A 407 18.49 1.72 -26.87
N GLU A 408 18.89 2.89 -26.36
CA GLU A 408 20.18 3.11 -25.70
C GLU A 408 20.19 2.53 -24.27
N ASP A 409 19.06 2.56 -23.59
CA ASP A 409 18.94 2.11 -22.20
C ASP A 409 18.81 0.58 -22.07
N MET A 410 18.76 -0.16 -23.19
CA MET A 410 18.74 -1.63 -23.15
C MET A 410 19.96 -2.20 -22.40
N TYR A 411 21.16 -1.67 -22.63
CA TYR A 411 22.36 -2.11 -21.92
C TYR A 411 22.35 -1.74 -20.44
N MET A 412 21.82 -0.58 -20.11
CA MET A 412 21.59 -0.20 -18.71
C MET A 412 20.63 -1.18 -18.01
N ASN A 413 19.56 -1.61 -18.68
CA ASN A 413 18.65 -2.62 -18.15
C ASN A 413 19.35 -3.97 -17.93
N MET A 414 20.30 -4.33 -18.78
CA MET A 414 21.13 -5.54 -18.57
C MET A 414 22.05 -5.38 -17.35
N VAL A 415 22.67 -4.22 -17.17
CA VAL A 415 23.46 -3.90 -15.97
C VAL A 415 22.59 -3.99 -14.72
N LEU A 416 21.41 -3.39 -14.74
CA LEU A 416 20.46 -3.44 -13.62
C LEU A 416 20.05 -4.87 -13.28
N ALA A 417 19.72 -5.69 -14.29
CA ALA A 417 19.41 -7.11 -14.09
C ALA A 417 20.59 -7.87 -13.48
N HIS A 418 21.83 -7.55 -13.88
CA HIS A 418 23.03 -8.15 -13.30
C HIS A 418 23.17 -7.78 -11.81
N PHE A 419 22.97 -6.52 -11.43
CA PHE A 419 23.00 -6.10 -10.02
C PHE A 419 21.91 -6.78 -9.19
N LEU A 420 20.70 -6.92 -9.72
CA LEU A 420 19.64 -7.68 -9.07
C LEU A 420 20.05 -9.15 -8.83
N GLN A 421 20.73 -9.79 -9.79
CA GLN A 421 21.25 -11.15 -9.62
C GLN A 421 22.38 -11.22 -8.58
N LEU A 422 23.28 -10.23 -8.52
CA LEU A 422 24.35 -10.20 -7.51
C LEU A 422 23.79 -10.17 -6.08
N ILE A 423 22.69 -9.45 -5.84
CA ILE A 423 22.02 -9.43 -4.54
C ILE A 423 21.54 -10.82 -4.15
N TYR A 424 21.09 -11.63 -5.12
CA TYR A 424 20.60 -12.99 -4.88
C TYR A 424 21.70 -14.01 -4.54
N PHE A 425 22.89 -13.85 -5.09
CA PHE A 425 23.97 -14.85 -4.95
C PHE A 425 24.97 -14.55 -3.83
N VAL A 426 25.02 -13.31 -3.34
CA VAL A 426 25.97 -12.92 -2.31
C VAL A 426 25.24 -12.86 -0.98
N SER A 427 25.27 -13.96 -0.22
CA SER A 427 24.94 -13.98 1.21
C SER A 427 25.93 -13.10 1.96
N ILE A 428 25.74 -11.79 1.92
CA ILE A 428 26.58 -10.84 2.63
C ILE A 428 26.12 -10.80 4.08
N PRO A 429 27.04 -10.90 5.08
CA PRO A 429 26.70 -10.86 6.49
C PRO A 429 25.90 -9.59 6.84
N ARG A 430 24.98 -9.69 7.78
CA ARG A 430 24.02 -8.68 8.28
C ARG A 430 24.54 -7.25 8.50
N PHE A 431 25.83 -6.98 8.39
CA PHE A 431 26.45 -5.67 8.55
C PHE A 431 26.66 -4.86 7.25
N LEU A 432 26.26 -5.38 6.12
CA LEU A 432 26.34 -4.71 4.81
C LEU A 432 24.95 -4.61 4.15
N CYS A 433 23.97 -4.14 4.88
CA CYS A 433 22.63 -3.84 4.36
C CYS A 433 22.60 -2.61 3.42
N ALA A 434 23.67 -2.34 2.68
CA ALA A 434 23.81 -1.14 1.86
C ALA A 434 23.59 -1.37 0.37
N TYR A 435 23.11 -2.54 -0.04
CA TYR A 435 22.97 -2.85 -1.47
C TYR A 435 21.50 -2.99 -1.87
N GLN A 436 20.80 -1.86 -1.96
CA GLN A 436 19.50 -1.81 -2.59
C GLN A 436 19.66 -1.14 -3.94
N VAL A 437 19.41 -1.89 -5.02
CA VAL A 437 19.52 -1.46 -6.42
C VAL A 437 18.13 -1.04 -6.90
N TYR A 438 17.95 0.24 -7.18
CA TYR A 438 16.61 0.68 -7.54
C TYR A 438 16.64 2.00 -8.28
N PHE A 439 16.28 2.10 -9.48
CA PHE A 439 15.82 3.30 -10.16
C PHE A 439 16.32 3.47 -11.58
N LEU A 440 15.38 3.50 -12.47
CA LEU A 440 15.54 3.88 -13.84
C LEU A 440 15.17 5.35 -13.98
N PHE A 441 16.06 6.15 -14.52
CA PHE A 441 15.77 7.51 -14.89
C PHE A 441 15.13 7.55 -16.28
N LYS A 442 13.98 8.21 -16.40
CA LYS A 442 13.52 8.76 -17.68
C LYS A 442 13.66 10.29 -17.60
N PHE A 443 14.39 10.87 -18.52
CA PHE A 443 14.40 12.32 -18.74
C PHE A 443 13.10 12.74 -19.40
#